data_10cb9ac28cc3494710225f8bbef28684
#
_entry.id   10cb9ac28cc3494710225f8bbef28684
#
_cell.length_a   1.000
_cell.length_b   1.000
_cell.length_c   1.000
_cell.angle_alpha   90.00
_cell.angle_beta   90.00
_cell.angle_gamma   90.00
#
_symmetry.space_group_name_H-M   'P 1'
#
loop_
_entity.id
_entity.type
_entity.pdbx_description
1 polymer ?
#
loop_
_entity_poly.entity_id
_entity_poly.type
_entity_poly.pdbx_seq_one_letter_code
_entity_poly.pdbx_strand_id
1 'polypeptide(L)'
;MKIYAPFAGTVRYAVADGDTVRAGEPVAIVEAMKLEAPVLAPAPGIVRRVIHEDFVTVAGGDELLQIKAAGAEKASHEAVEKGEQR
;
A
#
# COMPACT_ATOMS: atom_id res chain seq x y z
N MET A 1 2.72 -5.55 -5.09
CA MET A 1 3.48 -4.33 -5.40
C MET A 1 3.82 -3.62 -4.11
N LYS A 2 5.09 -3.39 -3.89
CA LYS A 2 5.57 -2.77 -2.66
C LYS A 2 5.70 -1.28 -2.83
N ILE A 3 5.32 -0.54 -1.81
CA ILE A 3 5.35 0.92 -1.83
C ILE A 3 6.30 1.39 -0.75
N TYR A 4 7.22 2.27 -1.13
CA TYR A 4 8.32 2.69 -0.25
C TYR A 4 8.24 4.17 0.07
N ALA A 5 8.82 4.55 1.19
CA ALA A 5 8.90 5.95 1.57
C ALA A 5 9.82 6.69 0.60
N PRO A 6 9.39 7.86 0.08
CA PRO A 6 10.21 8.61 -0.86
C PRO A 6 11.39 9.31 -0.20
N PHE A 7 11.30 9.59 1.09
CA PHE A 7 12.39 10.21 1.84
C PHE A 7 12.15 9.95 3.33
N ALA A 8 13.13 10.28 4.14
CA ALA A 8 13.01 10.11 5.59
C ALA A 8 12.04 11.14 6.15
N GLY A 9 11.17 10.71 7.03
CA GLY A 9 10.20 11.60 7.65
C GLY A 9 9.20 10.83 8.47
N THR A 10 8.05 11.46 8.72
CA THR A 10 6.98 10.84 9.48
C THR A 10 5.87 10.43 8.52
N VAL A 11 5.45 9.18 8.60
CA VAL A 11 4.41 8.66 7.72
C VAL A 11 3.06 8.77 8.40
N ARG A 12 2.06 9.16 7.62
CA ARG A 12 0.67 9.18 8.03
C ARG A 12 -0.12 8.50 6.92
N TYR A 13 -0.95 7.52 7.27
CA TYR A 13 -1.68 6.77 6.26
C TYR A 13 -3.01 7.43 5.94
N ALA A 14 -3.36 7.38 4.67
CA ALA A 14 -4.65 7.88 4.20
C ALA A 14 -5.65 6.74 4.03
N VAL A 15 -5.22 5.49 4.15
CA VAL A 15 -6.07 4.32 3.96
C VAL A 15 -5.81 3.33 5.07
N ALA A 16 -6.77 2.46 5.30
CA ALA A 16 -6.66 1.39 6.29
C ALA A 16 -6.23 0.10 5.62
N ASP A 17 -5.68 -0.79 6.44
CA ASP A 17 -5.33 -2.12 5.98
C ASP A 17 -6.58 -2.80 5.44
N GLY A 18 -6.50 -3.37 4.26
CA GLY A 18 -7.64 -4.02 3.63
C GLY A 18 -8.46 -3.14 2.72
N ASP A 19 -8.21 -1.84 2.70
CA ASP A 19 -8.94 -0.94 1.82
C ASP A 19 -8.63 -1.23 0.37
N THR A 20 -9.63 -1.01 -0.49
CA THR A 20 -9.44 -1.07 -1.93
C THR A 20 -9.13 0.32 -2.44
N VAL A 21 -8.09 0.43 -3.27
CA VAL A 21 -7.67 1.73 -3.80
C VAL A 21 -7.61 1.67 -5.31
N ARG A 22 -7.63 2.85 -5.93
CA ARG A 22 -7.48 3.01 -7.36
C ARG A 22 -6.10 3.57 -7.66
N ALA A 23 -5.66 3.39 -8.90
CA ALA A 23 -4.41 3.98 -9.34
C ALA A 23 -4.49 5.50 -9.17
N GLY A 24 -3.45 6.10 -8.63
CA GLY A 24 -3.38 7.54 -8.40
C GLY A 24 -3.99 8.01 -7.09
N GLU A 25 -4.62 7.11 -6.35
CA GLU A 25 -5.23 7.48 -5.07
C GLU A 25 -4.15 7.61 -4.00
N PRO A 26 -4.18 8.66 -3.15
CA PRO A 26 -3.18 8.77 -2.09
C PRO A 26 -3.37 7.70 -1.04
N VAL A 27 -2.31 7.01 -0.68
CA VAL A 27 -2.35 5.95 0.32
C VAL A 27 -1.63 6.33 1.59
N ALA A 28 -0.69 7.27 1.50
CA ALA A 28 0.07 7.74 2.67
C ALA A 28 0.62 9.11 2.38
N ILE A 29 1.06 9.80 3.43
CA ILE A 29 1.74 11.08 3.30
C ILE A 29 2.98 11.00 4.15
N VAL A 30 4.13 11.38 3.60
CA VAL A 30 5.38 11.43 4.34
C VAL A 30 5.75 12.89 4.53
N GLU A 31 5.96 13.30 5.77
CA GLU A 31 6.25 14.68 6.13
C GLU A 31 7.65 14.79 6.70
N ALA A 32 8.40 15.78 6.24
CA ALA A 32 9.73 16.08 6.78
C ALA A 32 9.89 17.58 6.80
N MET A 33 10.01 18.18 7.97
CA MET A 33 10.17 19.61 8.14
C MET A 33 9.02 20.34 7.43
N LYS A 34 9.29 21.05 6.37
CA LYS A 34 8.26 21.77 5.63
C LYS A 34 7.81 21.03 4.38
N LEU A 35 8.34 19.84 4.18
CA LEU A 35 8.03 19.06 3.00
C LEU A 35 6.98 18.03 3.32
N GLU A 36 5.99 17.92 2.46
CA GLU A 36 4.93 16.94 2.62
C GLU A 36 4.68 16.32 1.26
N ALA A 37 4.81 15.02 1.16
CA ALA A 37 4.68 14.34 -0.11
C ALA A 37 3.63 13.22 -0.01
N PRO A 38 2.59 13.28 -0.82
CA PRO A 38 1.64 12.17 -0.88
C PRO A 38 2.28 11.00 -1.63
N VAL A 39 2.01 9.81 -1.15
CA VAL A 39 2.43 8.57 -1.80
C VAL A 39 1.20 8.00 -2.46
N LEU A 40 1.25 7.86 -3.78
CA LEU A 40 0.09 7.47 -4.56
C LEU A 40 0.17 6.01 -4.94
N ALA A 41 -1.00 5.37 -5.03
CA ALA A 41 -1.07 4.00 -5.47
C ALA A 41 -0.74 3.93 -6.96
N PRO A 42 0.24 3.14 -7.38
CA PRO A 42 0.58 3.05 -8.80
C PRO A 42 -0.39 2.18 -9.59
N ALA A 43 -1.17 1.38 -8.91
CA ALA A 43 -2.12 0.48 -9.56
C ALA A 43 -3.27 0.21 -8.59
N PRO A 44 -4.43 -0.21 -9.09
CA PRO A 44 -5.54 -0.52 -8.19
C PRO A 44 -5.30 -1.82 -7.46
N GLY A 45 -5.86 -1.95 -6.28
CA GLY A 45 -5.75 -3.17 -5.52
C GLY A 45 -6.15 -3.00 -4.07
N ILE A 46 -5.73 -3.96 -3.26
CA ILE A 46 -6.06 -4.01 -1.84
C ILE A 46 -4.81 -3.69 -1.03
N VAL A 47 -4.95 -2.82 -0.06
CA VAL A 47 -3.84 -2.34 0.76
C VAL A 47 -3.48 -3.34 1.85
N ARG A 48 -2.19 -3.62 1.97
CA ARG A 48 -1.64 -4.37 3.09
C ARG A 48 -0.56 -3.52 3.71
N ARG A 49 -0.81 -3.00 4.89
CA ARG A 49 0.14 -2.11 5.56
C ARG A 49 1.24 -2.94 6.19
N VAL A 50 2.46 -2.54 5.95
CA VAL A 50 3.64 -3.17 6.58
C VAL A 50 3.90 -2.51 7.91
N ILE A 51 3.80 -1.17 7.94
CA ILE A 51 3.90 -0.42 9.19
C ILE A 51 2.46 -0.09 9.58
N HIS A 52 2.05 -0.58 10.73
CA HIS A 52 0.64 -0.49 11.09
C HIS A 52 0.28 0.75 11.88
N GLU A 53 1.27 1.44 12.42
CA GLU A 53 0.99 2.66 13.20
C GLU A 53 1.10 3.89 12.34
N ASP A 54 0.39 4.94 12.73
CA ASP A 54 0.52 6.24 12.10
C ASP A 54 1.57 7.06 12.84
N PHE A 55 2.06 8.09 12.18
CA PHE A 55 3.02 9.05 12.74
C PHE A 55 4.30 8.37 13.20
N VAL A 56 4.76 7.41 12.41
CA VAL A 56 5.99 6.68 12.67
C VAL A 56 7.09 7.28 11.81
N THR A 57 8.28 7.43 12.38
CA THR A 57 9.43 7.92 11.62
C THR A 57 9.96 6.80 10.74
N VAL A 58 10.19 7.12 9.48
CA VAL A 58 10.70 6.16 8.50
C VAL A 58 11.91 6.76 7.80
N ALA A 59 12.75 5.90 7.27
CA ALA A 59 13.86 6.30 6.41
C ALA A 59 13.42 6.20 4.95
N GLY A 60 14.08 6.95 4.09
CA GLY A 60 13.81 6.83 2.66
C GLY A 60 14.07 5.41 2.22
N GLY A 61 13.13 4.85 1.47
CA GLY A 61 13.24 3.47 1.02
C GLY A 61 12.62 2.43 1.94
N ASP A 62 12.17 2.83 3.13
CA ASP A 62 11.45 1.89 3.99
C ASP A 62 10.15 1.48 3.35
N GLU A 63 9.81 0.21 3.47
CA GLU A 63 8.57 -0.30 2.91
C GLU A 63 7.40 0.13 3.78
N LEU A 64 6.42 0.80 3.19
CA LEU A 64 5.27 1.32 3.92
C LEU A 64 4.08 0.38 3.85
N LEU A 65 3.76 -0.08 2.66
CA LEU A 65 2.61 -0.94 2.45
C LEU A 65 2.79 -1.70 1.14
N GLN A 66 1.88 -2.61 0.90
CA GLN A 66 1.84 -3.36 -0.35
C GLN A 66 0.46 -3.21 -0.94
N ILE A 67 0.37 -3.23 -2.26
CA ILE A 67 -0.90 -3.24 -2.94
C ILE A 67 -1.00 -4.54 -3.71
N LYS A 68 -2.01 -5.31 -3.43
CA LYS A 68 -2.25 -6.58 -4.09
C LYS A 68 -3.42 -6.44 -5.02
N ALA A 69 -3.25 -6.93 -6.23
CA ALA A 69 -4.32 -6.87 -7.20
C ALA A 69 -5.49 -7.70 -6.70
N ALA A 70 -6.66 -7.08 -6.68
CA ALA A 70 -7.83 -7.74 -6.15
C ALA A 70 -8.16 -9.01 -6.94
N GLY A 71 -8.00 -8.95 -8.23
CA GLY A 71 -8.26 -10.11 -9.06
C GLY A 71 -7.32 -11.26 -8.80
N ALA A 72 -6.07 -10.94 -8.55
CA ALA A 72 -5.08 -11.98 -8.27
C ALA A 72 -5.38 -12.69 -6.96
N GLU A 73 -5.83 -11.95 -6.00
CA GLU A 73 -6.16 -12.54 -4.74
C GLU A 73 -7.35 -13.47 -4.85
N LYS A 74 -8.34 -13.08 -5.59
CA LYS A 74 -9.45 -13.95 -5.86
C LYS A 74 -9.04 -15.16 -6.63
N ALA A 75 -8.21 -15.00 -7.59
CA ALA A 75 -7.76 -16.12 -8.38
C ALA A 75 -7.02 -17.12 -7.55
N SER A 76 -6.26 -16.68 -6.60
CA SER A 76 -5.58 -17.58 -5.70
C SER A 76 -6.53 -18.44 -4.93
N HIS A 77 -7.60 -17.88 -4.50
CA HIS A 77 -8.60 -18.58 -3.80
C HIS A 77 -9.21 -19.64 -4.64
N GLU A 78 -9.52 -19.32 -5.85
CA GLU A 78 -10.20 -20.23 -6.68
C GLU A 78 -9.36 -21.25 -7.29
N ALA A 79 -8.13 -20.95 -7.50
CA ALA A 79 -7.23 -21.91 -8.05
C ALA A 79 -7.13 -23.13 -7.18
N VAL A 80 -7.45 -23.00 -5.99
CA VAL A 80 -7.44 -24.12 -5.14
C VAL A 80 -8.54 -25.07 -5.46
N GLU A 81 -9.59 -24.58 -5.94
CA GLU A 81 -10.65 -25.41 -6.26
C GLU A 81 -10.68 -25.86 -7.60
N LYS A 82 -10.51 -25.47 -8.42
CA LYS A 82 -10.76 -25.77 -9.66
C LYS A 82 -9.89 -26.11 -10.40
N GLY A 83 -9.81 -26.47 -10.02
CA GLY A 83 -9.04 -26.64 -10.65
C GLY A 83 -9.07 -26.23 -11.72
N GLU A 84 -10.08 -26.11 -11.46
CA GLU A 84 -10.11 -25.70 -11.93
C GLU A 84 -10.02 -25.11 -12.44
N GLN A 85 -10.72 -25.24 -12.42
CA GLN A 85 -10.83 -24.57 -12.78
C GLN A 85 -10.50 -24.30 -13.34
N ARG A 86 -10.71 -24.65 -13.60
CA ARG A 86 -10.49 -24.48 -13.98
C ARG A 86 -10.27 -24.33 -14.31
#